data_b081c3ce28fc1eb21c0ac797902b6717
#
_entry.id   b081c3ce28fc1eb21c0ac797902b6717
#
_cell.length_a   1.000
_cell.length_b   1.000
_cell.length_c   1.000
_cell.angle_alpha   90.00
_cell.angle_beta   90.00
_cell.angle_gamma   90.00
#
_symmetry.space_group_name_H-M   'P 1'
#
loop_
_entity.id
_entity.type
_entity.pdbx_description
1 polymer ?
#
loop_
_entity_poly.entity_id
_entity_poly.type
_entity_poly.pdbx_seq_one_letter_code
_entity_poly.pdbx_strand_id
1 'polypeptide(L)'
;DLDFFPHSVEFLEKTYAACKIHGGFFNREGRPGQNQILSARLIDRPIRPLFPKAYRNETQVVIYVLSSDKENSADVLGGVGASAALSVSNIPFEGPIASVRVGMIDGEFVVNPTLTQLEDSIVDLVVAGTEDSILMVEGESEEISEEEMLAALRVGHDSIREIIELQKEMIAEINPEKMEVVAPELPEGLAQKVEDFSLERMREAIVIPEKQERHAALGAIRDELIESLGEEYEDETKTVKGIFSNLEKREVRDMIINKNVRLDGRGMDDIRQINCETAFLPRAHGSAIFTRGQTQSLGTTTLGTKVDEQIIDALEGEARKSYMLHYNFPGFSVGEAKPFRGTSRREIGHGDLAERALKTILPDEDSFPYTIRIVSEILESNGSSSMASVCSGSLSLMDAGVPTKCHVAGIAM
;
A
#
# COMPACT_ATOMS: atom_id res chain seq x y z
N ASP A 1 -3.53 -15.13 21.27
CA ASP A 1 -4.22 -13.84 21.17
C ASP A 1 -3.32 -12.84 20.45
N LEU A 2 -3.70 -12.43 19.23
CA LEU A 2 -2.97 -11.48 18.42
C LEU A 2 -3.41 -10.05 18.74
N ASP A 3 -2.46 -9.10 18.75
CA ASP A 3 -2.74 -7.69 19.03
C ASP A 3 -3.33 -6.94 17.82
N PHE A 4 -3.39 -7.59 16.69
CA PHE A 4 -3.91 -7.06 15.42
C PHE A 4 -4.97 -7.99 14.83
N PHE A 5 -5.78 -7.47 13.92
CA PHE A 5 -6.75 -8.25 13.14
C PHE A 5 -6.01 -9.10 12.08
N PRO A 6 -5.98 -10.44 12.22
CA PRO A 6 -5.31 -11.33 11.29
C PRO A 6 -6.19 -11.54 10.03
N HIS A 7 -6.06 -10.64 9.07
CA HIS A 7 -6.79 -10.66 7.82
C HIS A 7 -5.84 -10.87 6.64
N SER A 8 -6.19 -11.77 5.74
CA SER A 8 -5.45 -11.99 4.50
C SER A 8 -6.39 -12.09 3.31
N VAL A 9 -5.97 -11.51 2.19
CA VAL A 9 -6.64 -11.65 0.89
C VAL A 9 -5.68 -12.36 -0.05
N GLU A 10 -6.17 -13.40 -0.71
CA GLU A 10 -5.48 -14.16 -1.76
C GLU A 10 -6.25 -14.00 -3.06
N PHE A 11 -5.55 -13.57 -4.11
CA PHE A 11 -6.09 -13.49 -5.46
C PHE A 11 -5.32 -14.48 -6.34
N LEU A 12 -6.02 -15.45 -6.89
CA LEU A 12 -5.42 -16.60 -7.57
C LEU A 12 -6.02 -16.76 -8.97
N GLU A 13 -5.23 -16.47 -9.97
CA GLU A 13 -5.55 -16.72 -11.35
C GLU A 13 -5.21 -18.17 -11.70
N LYS A 14 -6.21 -18.89 -12.17
CA LYS A 14 -6.02 -20.27 -12.62
C LYS A 14 -5.76 -20.28 -14.13
N THR A 15 -4.65 -20.87 -14.55
CA THR A 15 -4.25 -20.91 -15.96
C THR A 15 -5.32 -21.55 -16.86
N TYR A 16 -6.07 -22.49 -16.35
CA TYR A 16 -7.21 -23.08 -17.06
C TYR A 16 -8.35 -22.08 -17.33
N ALA A 17 -8.44 -20.96 -16.58
CA ALA A 17 -9.41 -19.91 -16.84
C ALA A 17 -9.27 -19.31 -18.24
N ALA A 18 -8.05 -19.29 -18.78
CA ALA A 18 -7.72 -18.86 -20.13
C ALA A 18 -7.41 -20.03 -21.09
N CYS A 19 -7.84 -21.27 -20.75
CA CYS A 19 -7.55 -22.47 -21.53
C CYS A 19 -6.04 -22.75 -21.73
N LYS A 20 -5.21 -22.37 -20.74
CA LYS A 20 -3.76 -22.57 -20.75
C LYS A 20 -3.34 -23.70 -19.80
N ILE A 21 -2.21 -24.34 -20.14
CA ILE A 21 -1.44 -25.15 -19.20
C ILE A 21 -0.35 -24.24 -18.63
N HIS A 22 -0.21 -24.25 -17.30
CA HIS A 22 0.81 -23.45 -16.63
C HIS A 22 2.21 -23.78 -17.17
N GLY A 23 2.98 -22.74 -17.50
CA GLY A 23 4.35 -22.88 -17.95
C GLY A 23 5.31 -23.34 -16.85
N GLY A 24 6.58 -23.54 -17.21
CA GLY A 24 7.62 -23.95 -16.31
C GLY A 24 7.77 -25.46 -16.18
N PHE A 25 8.77 -25.89 -15.41
CA PHE A 25 9.21 -27.28 -15.33
C PHE A 25 8.14 -28.24 -14.77
N PHE A 26 7.33 -27.79 -13.83
CA PHE A 26 6.32 -28.63 -13.16
C PHE A 26 4.92 -28.55 -13.79
N ASN A 27 4.69 -27.63 -14.73
CA ASN A 27 3.37 -27.37 -15.32
C ASN A 27 2.24 -27.22 -14.26
N ARG A 28 2.57 -26.60 -13.15
CA ARG A 28 1.67 -26.41 -12.01
C ARG A 28 1.83 -25.00 -11.45
N GLU A 29 0.71 -24.36 -11.14
CA GLU A 29 0.69 -23.08 -10.46
C GLU A 29 1.51 -23.16 -9.16
N GLY A 30 2.39 -22.18 -9.00
CA GLY A 30 3.26 -22.04 -7.84
C GLY A 30 2.77 -20.95 -6.88
N ARG A 31 3.71 -20.09 -6.49
CA ARG A 31 3.39 -18.89 -5.69
C ARG A 31 2.70 -17.85 -6.58
N PRO A 32 1.79 -17.03 -6.03
CA PRO A 32 1.17 -15.94 -6.77
C PRO A 32 2.20 -15.04 -7.44
N GLY A 33 1.96 -14.70 -8.69
CA GLY A 33 2.77 -13.73 -9.45
C GLY A 33 2.57 -12.28 -8.94
N GLN A 34 3.35 -11.35 -9.50
CA GLN A 34 3.28 -9.94 -9.10
C GLN A 34 1.87 -9.36 -9.25
N ASN A 35 1.21 -9.55 -10.39
CA ASN A 35 -0.13 -9.05 -10.65
C ASN A 35 -1.17 -9.60 -9.65
N GLN A 36 -1.12 -10.88 -9.34
CA GLN A 36 -2.01 -11.50 -8.35
C GLN A 36 -1.80 -10.90 -6.96
N ILE A 37 -0.57 -10.60 -6.58
CA ILE A 37 -0.25 -9.96 -5.30
C ILE A 37 -0.75 -8.50 -5.29
N LEU A 38 -0.62 -7.77 -6.38
CA LEU A 38 -1.13 -6.40 -6.51
C LEU A 38 -2.66 -6.38 -6.45
N SER A 39 -3.35 -7.27 -7.17
CA SER A 39 -4.81 -7.42 -7.10
C SER A 39 -5.29 -7.78 -5.69
N ALA A 40 -4.60 -8.70 -5.01
CA ALA A 40 -4.92 -9.03 -3.62
C ALA A 40 -4.78 -7.84 -2.68
N ARG A 41 -3.76 -7.00 -2.87
CA ARG A 41 -3.55 -5.77 -2.07
C ARG A 41 -4.59 -4.69 -2.38
N LEU A 42 -4.96 -4.55 -3.64
CA LEU A 42 -6.00 -3.62 -4.09
C LEU A 42 -7.34 -3.94 -3.45
N ILE A 43 -7.65 -5.24 -3.26
CA ILE A 43 -8.88 -5.71 -2.62
C ILE A 43 -8.79 -5.63 -1.09
N ASP A 44 -7.65 -5.98 -0.48
CA ASP A 44 -7.46 -5.94 0.98
C ASP A 44 -7.61 -4.53 1.57
N ARG A 45 -7.10 -3.51 0.88
CA ARG A 45 -7.04 -2.14 1.40
C ARG A 45 -8.41 -1.54 1.72
N PRO A 46 -9.43 -1.58 0.85
CA PRO A 46 -10.75 -1.02 1.15
C PRO A 46 -11.58 -1.91 2.07
N ILE A 47 -11.32 -3.23 2.15
CA ILE A 47 -12.07 -4.18 2.99
C ILE A 47 -11.63 -4.11 4.44
N ARG A 48 -10.33 -4.08 4.69
CA ARG A 48 -9.73 -4.17 6.03
C ARG A 48 -10.27 -3.16 7.05
N PRO A 49 -10.46 -1.87 6.74
CA PRO A 49 -10.95 -0.88 7.71
C PRO A 49 -12.41 -1.06 8.11
N LEU A 50 -13.18 -1.89 7.40
CA LEU A 50 -14.61 -2.12 7.61
C LEU A 50 -14.93 -3.31 8.54
N PHE A 51 -13.95 -3.76 9.31
CA PHE A 51 -14.17 -4.69 10.40
C PHE A 51 -14.20 -3.97 11.74
N PRO A 52 -15.06 -4.39 12.68
CA PRO A 52 -15.09 -3.82 14.02
C PRO A 52 -13.71 -3.92 14.69
N LYS A 53 -13.28 -2.85 15.36
CA LYS A 53 -11.95 -2.79 16.00
C LYS A 53 -11.68 -3.91 17.01
N ALA A 54 -12.72 -4.45 17.62
CA ALA A 54 -12.61 -5.55 18.57
C ALA A 54 -12.56 -6.93 17.91
N TYR A 55 -12.86 -7.05 16.62
CA TYR A 55 -12.81 -8.32 15.90
C TYR A 55 -11.38 -8.82 15.75
N ARG A 56 -11.12 -10.06 16.20
CA ARG A 56 -9.78 -10.67 16.25
C ARG A 56 -9.71 -12.06 15.63
N ASN A 57 -10.82 -12.55 15.10
CA ASN A 57 -10.83 -13.88 14.47
C ASN A 57 -10.03 -13.84 13.16
N GLU A 58 -9.21 -14.84 12.94
CA GLU A 58 -8.48 -15.00 11.69
C GLU A 58 -9.47 -15.09 10.52
N THR A 59 -9.30 -14.20 9.55
CA THR A 59 -10.19 -14.11 8.39
C THR A 59 -9.38 -14.15 7.11
N GLN A 60 -9.69 -15.10 6.26
CA GLN A 60 -9.08 -15.25 4.94
C GLN A 60 -10.13 -15.09 3.85
N VAL A 61 -9.88 -14.19 2.90
CA VAL A 61 -10.66 -14.03 1.68
C VAL A 61 -9.85 -14.59 0.53
N VAL A 62 -10.39 -15.59 -0.16
CA VAL A 62 -9.73 -16.21 -1.31
C VAL A 62 -10.57 -16.01 -2.56
N ILE A 63 -9.99 -15.36 -3.54
CA ILE A 63 -10.59 -15.06 -4.84
C ILE A 63 -9.96 -15.98 -5.88
N TYR A 64 -10.77 -16.74 -6.59
CA TYR A 64 -10.34 -17.57 -7.72
C TYR A 64 -10.89 -17.00 -9.02
N VAL A 65 -10.00 -16.71 -9.96
CA VAL A 65 -10.38 -16.45 -11.36
C VAL A 65 -10.51 -17.78 -12.07
N LEU A 66 -11.75 -18.21 -12.32
CA LEU A 66 -12.07 -19.54 -12.85
C LEU A 66 -12.36 -19.54 -14.35
N SER A 67 -12.66 -18.35 -14.91
CA SER A 67 -12.89 -18.13 -16.34
C SER A 67 -12.52 -16.70 -16.69
N SER A 68 -11.86 -16.49 -17.82
CA SER A 68 -11.45 -15.19 -18.33
C SER A 68 -11.72 -15.11 -19.83
N ASP A 69 -12.25 -13.97 -20.25
CA ASP A 69 -12.39 -13.60 -21.67
C ASP A 69 -11.13 -12.94 -22.23
N LYS A 70 -10.15 -12.62 -21.37
CA LYS A 70 -8.89 -11.94 -21.66
C LYS A 70 -9.06 -10.46 -22.06
N GLU A 71 -10.24 -9.92 -21.89
CA GLU A 71 -10.60 -8.53 -22.21
C GLU A 71 -10.96 -7.74 -20.95
N ASN A 72 -11.60 -8.39 -19.97
CA ASN A 72 -12.05 -7.74 -18.76
C ASN A 72 -11.13 -8.07 -17.57
N SER A 73 -10.66 -7.02 -16.87
CA SER A 73 -9.82 -7.21 -15.68
C SER A 73 -10.61 -7.87 -14.55
N ALA A 74 -10.02 -8.91 -13.96
CA ALA A 74 -10.65 -9.67 -12.89
C ALA A 74 -10.51 -9.02 -11.50
N ASP A 75 -9.62 -8.06 -11.33
CA ASP A 75 -9.27 -7.45 -10.03
C ASP A 75 -10.45 -6.68 -9.40
N VAL A 76 -11.10 -5.78 -10.16
CA VAL A 76 -12.25 -5.01 -9.68
C VAL A 76 -13.45 -5.91 -9.40
N LEU A 77 -13.71 -6.90 -10.27
CA LEU A 77 -14.76 -7.90 -10.05
C LEU A 77 -14.46 -8.76 -8.84
N GLY A 78 -13.19 -9.12 -8.61
CA GLY A 78 -12.74 -9.81 -7.41
C GLY A 78 -13.02 -9.03 -6.12
N GLY A 79 -12.87 -7.70 -6.16
CA GLY A 79 -13.23 -6.79 -5.07
C GLY A 79 -14.72 -6.81 -4.74
N VAL A 80 -15.57 -6.74 -5.76
CA VAL A 80 -17.03 -6.84 -5.63
C VAL A 80 -17.43 -8.21 -5.09
N GLY A 81 -16.84 -9.31 -5.62
CA GLY A 81 -17.11 -10.67 -5.15
C GLY A 81 -16.70 -10.89 -3.70
N ALA A 82 -15.55 -10.35 -3.28
CA ALA A 82 -15.10 -10.41 -1.89
C ALA A 82 -16.05 -9.66 -0.95
N SER A 83 -16.48 -8.45 -1.33
CA SER A 83 -17.47 -7.67 -0.59
C SER A 83 -18.81 -8.41 -0.45
N ALA A 84 -19.31 -8.95 -1.55
CA ALA A 84 -20.56 -9.71 -1.56
C ALA A 84 -20.49 -10.93 -0.63
N ALA A 85 -19.41 -11.72 -0.73
CA ALA A 85 -19.21 -12.90 0.12
C ALA A 85 -19.15 -12.55 1.61
N LEU A 86 -18.42 -11.51 1.98
CA LEU A 86 -18.35 -11.01 3.36
C LEU A 86 -19.72 -10.49 3.83
N SER A 87 -20.42 -9.77 2.97
CA SER A 87 -21.70 -9.14 3.31
C SER A 87 -22.80 -10.17 3.58
N VAL A 88 -22.84 -11.29 2.84
CA VAL A 88 -23.85 -12.37 3.04
C VAL A 88 -23.41 -13.43 4.06
N SER A 89 -22.18 -13.39 4.55
CA SER A 89 -21.69 -14.29 5.59
C SER A 89 -22.10 -13.81 6.99
N ASN A 90 -21.83 -14.62 8.02
CA ASN A 90 -21.97 -14.23 9.41
C ASN A 90 -20.80 -13.39 9.94
N ILE A 91 -19.80 -13.10 9.12
CA ILE A 91 -18.66 -12.25 9.51
C ILE A 91 -19.12 -10.81 9.72
N PRO A 92 -18.67 -10.13 10.79
CA PRO A 92 -19.08 -8.77 11.11
C PRO A 92 -18.38 -7.74 10.23
N PHE A 93 -18.77 -7.70 8.97
CA PHE A 93 -18.27 -6.78 7.96
C PHE A 93 -19.23 -5.59 7.82
N GLU A 94 -18.72 -4.36 7.93
CA GLU A 94 -19.48 -3.11 7.89
C GLU A 94 -19.63 -2.54 6.45
N GLY A 95 -19.55 -3.43 5.43
CA GLY A 95 -19.84 -3.09 4.04
C GLY A 95 -21.35 -3.09 3.72
N PRO A 96 -21.73 -3.17 2.43
CA PRO A 96 -20.89 -3.53 1.29
C PRO A 96 -20.00 -2.41 0.74
N ILE A 97 -19.00 -2.82 -0.03
CA ILE A 97 -18.20 -1.95 -0.88
C ILE A 97 -18.25 -2.41 -2.33
N ALA A 98 -17.85 -1.52 -3.24
CA ALA A 98 -17.57 -1.92 -4.61
C ALA A 98 -16.26 -1.28 -5.08
N SER A 99 -15.70 -1.84 -6.14
CA SER A 99 -14.54 -1.32 -6.86
C SER A 99 -14.89 -1.19 -8.33
N VAL A 100 -14.42 -0.14 -8.96
CA VAL A 100 -14.51 0.07 -10.41
C VAL A 100 -13.19 0.60 -10.93
N ARG A 101 -12.91 0.35 -12.21
CA ARG A 101 -11.83 0.98 -12.96
C ARG A 101 -12.38 2.12 -13.78
N VAL A 102 -11.67 3.25 -13.84
CA VAL A 102 -12.05 4.40 -14.68
C VAL A 102 -10.90 4.68 -15.63
N GLY A 103 -11.19 4.65 -16.92
CA GLY A 103 -10.30 5.10 -17.99
C GLY A 103 -10.76 6.43 -18.56
N MET A 104 -9.88 7.08 -19.33
CA MET A 104 -10.21 8.29 -20.11
C MET A 104 -9.69 8.10 -21.54
N ILE A 105 -10.61 7.99 -22.49
CA ILE A 105 -10.37 7.70 -23.91
C ILE A 105 -11.01 8.81 -24.73
N ASP A 106 -10.27 9.45 -25.62
CA ASP A 106 -10.75 10.55 -26.45
C ASP A 106 -11.43 11.68 -25.65
N GLY A 107 -11.01 11.89 -24.38
CA GLY A 107 -11.57 12.90 -23.49
C GLY A 107 -12.86 12.49 -22.76
N GLU A 108 -13.34 11.26 -22.93
CA GLU A 108 -14.51 10.72 -22.25
C GLU A 108 -14.12 9.67 -21.19
N PHE A 109 -14.81 9.69 -20.06
CA PHE A 109 -14.60 8.69 -19.01
C PHE A 109 -15.33 7.39 -19.35
N VAL A 110 -14.61 6.27 -19.23
CA VAL A 110 -15.14 4.91 -19.44
C VAL A 110 -15.00 4.14 -18.15
N VAL A 111 -16.10 3.58 -17.65
CA VAL A 111 -16.10 2.73 -16.43
C VAL A 111 -15.87 1.28 -16.83
N ASN A 112 -14.94 0.62 -16.13
CA ASN A 112 -14.50 -0.73 -16.40
C ASN A 112 -14.11 -0.95 -17.88
N PRO A 113 -13.17 -0.11 -18.41
CA PRO A 113 -12.70 -0.28 -19.78
C PRO A 113 -12.08 -1.68 -19.95
N THR A 114 -12.19 -2.22 -21.16
CA THR A 114 -11.48 -3.47 -21.51
C THR A 114 -9.97 -3.24 -21.55
N LEU A 115 -9.19 -4.32 -21.49
CA LEU A 115 -7.72 -4.24 -21.57
C LEU A 115 -7.27 -3.57 -22.89
N THR A 116 -7.93 -3.88 -24.01
CA THR A 116 -7.68 -3.22 -25.29
C THR A 116 -7.98 -1.72 -25.24
N GLN A 117 -9.05 -1.31 -24.56
CA GLN A 117 -9.38 0.12 -24.38
C GLN A 117 -8.41 0.84 -23.45
N LEU A 118 -7.81 0.15 -22.49
CA LEU A 118 -6.80 0.73 -21.59
C LEU A 118 -5.50 1.08 -22.31
N GLU A 119 -5.18 0.43 -23.43
CA GLU A 119 -4.01 0.77 -24.24
C GLU A 119 -4.07 2.21 -24.80
N ASP A 120 -5.26 2.71 -25.08
CA ASP A 120 -5.52 4.05 -25.60
C ASP A 120 -5.92 5.05 -24.48
N SER A 121 -5.97 4.60 -23.22
CA SER A 121 -6.42 5.43 -22.11
C SER A 121 -5.30 6.22 -21.48
N ILE A 122 -5.49 7.53 -21.30
CA ILE A 122 -4.57 8.40 -20.57
C ILE A 122 -4.77 8.37 -19.05
N VAL A 123 -5.76 7.62 -18.56
CA VAL A 123 -6.06 7.38 -17.14
C VAL A 123 -6.32 5.90 -16.93
N ASP A 124 -5.66 5.31 -15.95
CA ASP A 124 -6.03 4.01 -15.40
C ASP A 124 -6.17 4.17 -13.88
N LEU A 125 -7.41 4.28 -13.41
CA LEU A 125 -7.72 4.60 -12.03
C LEU A 125 -8.68 3.57 -11.45
N VAL A 126 -8.25 2.85 -10.41
CA VAL A 126 -9.13 1.98 -9.62
C VAL A 126 -9.64 2.75 -8.40
N VAL A 127 -10.94 2.82 -8.27
CA VAL A 127 -11.65 3.45 -7.15
C VAL A 127 -12.42 2.38 -6.40
N ALA A 128 -12.30 2.36 -5.08
CA ALA A 128 -13.13 1.51 -4.23
C ALA A 128 -13.73 2.32 -3.08
N GLY A 129 -14.98 2.02 -2.73
CA GLY A 129 -15.70 2.78 -1.71
C GLY A 129 -16.97 2.12 -1.22
N THR A 130 -17.54 2.77 -0.21
CA THR A 130 -18.92 2.55 0.25
C THR A 130 -19.87 3.46 -0.53
N GLU A 131 -21.16 3.39 -0.22
CA GLU A 131 -22.16 4.30 -0.79
C GLU A 131 -21.82 5.79 -0.56
N ASP A 132 -21.26 6.12 0.60
CA ASP A 132 -21.04 7.49 1.05
C ASP A 132 -19.60 7.98 0.93
N SER A 133 -18.64 7.09 0.75
CA SER A 133 -17.22 7.43 0.88
C SER A 133 -16.32 6.61 -0.04
N ILE A 134 -15.32 7.28 -0.61
CA ILE A 134 -14.20 6.63 -1.29
C ILE A 134 -13.21 6.16 -0.22
N LEU A 135 -12.86 4.88 -0.23
CA LEU A 135 -11.95 4.24 0.73
C LEU A 135 -10.55 4.02 0.16
N MET A 136 -10.45 3.84 -1.15
CA MET A 136 -9.19 3.55 -1.81
C MET A 136 -9.19 4.10 -3.22
N VAL A 137 -8.06 4.69 -3.58
CA VAL A 137 -7.73 5.12 -4.95
C VAL A 137 -6.35 4.60 -5.27
N GLU A 138 -6.20 4.01 -6.44
CA GLU A 138 -4.91 3.59 -6.98
C GLU A 138 -4.94 3.69 -8.50
N GLY A 139 -3.91 4.28 -9.09
CA GLY A 139 -3.87 4.40 -10.54
C GLY A 139 -2.66 5.13 -11.06
N GLU A 140 -2.64 5.33 -12.37
CA GLU A 140 -1.68 6.13 -13.11
C GLU A 140 -2.40 7.04 -14.11
N SER A 141 -1.76 8.12 -14.52
CA SER A 141 -2.30 9.03 -15.53
C SER A 141 -1.18 9.75 -16.29
N GLU A 142 -1.47 10.17 -17.51
CA GLU A 142 -0.58 10.95 -18.36
C GLU A 142 -0.84 12.46 -18.18
N GLU A 143 -0.39 13.00 -17.04
CA GLU A 143 -0.40 14.45 -16.73
C GLU A 143 -1.77 15.13 -16.90
N ILE A 144 -2.86 14.46 -16.49
CA ILE A 144 -4.21 15.08 -16.47
C ILE A 144 -4.29 16.15 -15.38
N SER A 145 -5.23 17.07 -15.52
CA SER A 145 -5.49 18.11 -14.52
C SER A 145 -6.12 17.55 -13.24
N GLU A 146 -5.99 18.28 -12.14
CA GLU A 146 -6.65 17.94 -10.87
C GLU A 146 -8.17 17.93 -11.00
N GLU A 147 -8.73 18.80 -11.86
CA GLU A 147 -10.17 18.87 -12.12
C GLU A 147 -10.65 17.59 -12.85
N GLU A 148 -9.91 17.12 -13.83
CA GLU A 148 -10.19 15.86 -14.53
C GLU A 148 -10.04 14.66 -13.59
N MET A 149 -9.03 14.63 -12.72
CA MET A 149 -8.88 13.60 -11.72
C MET A 149 -10.07 13.56 -10.75
N LEU A 150 -10.53 14.70 -10.27
CA LEU A 150 -11.72 14.80 -9.43
C LEU A 150 -13.00 14.34 -10.16
N ALA A 151 -13.11 14.63 -11.46
CA ALA A 151 -14.23 14.16 -12.28
C ALA A 151 -14.19 12.63 -12.44
N ALA A 152 -13.01 12.04 -12.71
CA ALA A 152 -12.83 10.59 -12.76
C ALA A 152 -13.24 9.90 -11.46
N LEU A 153 -12.86 10.45 -10.32
CA LEU A 153 -13.24 9.94 -8.99
C LEU A 153 -14.75 9.96 -8.77
N ARG A 154 -15.44 11.03 -9.21
CA ARG A 154 -16.90 11.14 -9.11
C ARG A 154 -17.60 10.09 -9.97
N VAL A 155 -17.19 9.96 -11.23
CA VAL A 155 -17.73 8.94 -12.16
C VAL A 155 -17.55 7.54 -11.55
N GLY A 156 -16.38 7.24 -11.02
CA GLY A 156 -16.11 5.97 -10.33
C GLY A 156 -17.03 5.76 -9.12
N HIS A 157 -17.19 6.77 -8.27
CA HIS A 157 -18.02 6.65 -7.06
C HIS A 157 -19.52 6.53 -7.39
N ASP A 158 -20.01 7.19 -8.41
CA ASP A 158 -21.41 7.04 -8.85
C ASP A 158 -21.68 5.61 -9.34
N SER A 159 -20.77 5.01 -10.09
CA SER A 159 -20.88 3.61 -10.52
C SER A 159 -20.75 2.61 -9.35
N ILE A 160 -19.92 2.91 -8.34
CA ILE A 160 -19.84 2.13 -7.11
C ILE A 160 -21.19 2.04 -6.41
N ARG A 161 -21.94 3.14 -6.34
CA ARG A 161 -23.30 3.16 -5.72
C ARG A 161 -24.25 2.20 -6.38
N GLU A 162 -24.26 2.13 -7.71
CA GLU A 162 -25.13 1.20 -8.46
C GLU A 162 -24.81 -0.28 -8.11
N ILE A 163 -23.52 -0.62 -8.02
CA ILE A 163 -23.09 -1.97 -7.65
C ILE A 163 -23.44 -2.28 -6.19
N ILE A 164 -23.35 -1.30 -5.31
CA ILE A 164 -23.73 -1.45 -3.90
C ILE A 164 -25.22 -1.71 -3.74
N GLU A 165 -26.08 -1.05 -4.51
CA GLU A 165 -27.53 -1.29 -4.46
C GLU A 165 -27.86 -2.76 -4.78
N LEU A 166 -27.23 -3.34 -5.81
CA LEU A 166 -27.37 -4.75 -6.14
C LEU A 166 -26.93 -5.66 -4.98
N GLN A 167 -25.82 -5.34 -4.30
CA GLN A 167 -25.38 -6.09 -3.15
C GLN A 167 -26.35 -5.97 -1.96
N LYS A 168 -26.95 -4.79 -1.75
CA LYS A 168 -27.99 -4.60 -0.72
C LYS A 168 -29.24 -5.46 -0.96
N GLU A 169 -29.69 -5.56 -2.22
CA GLU A 169 -30.79 -6.46 -2.60
C GLU A 169 -30.47 -7.92 -2.22
N MET A 170 -29.26 -8.39 -2.55
CA MET A 170 -28.80 -9.73 -2.22
C MET A 170 -28.72 -9.94 -0.70
N ILE A 171 -28.21 -8.97 0.05
CA ILE A 171 -28.12 -9.03 1.52
C ILE A 171 -29.53 -9.11 2.12
N ALA A 172 -30.48 -8.31 1.62
CA ALA A 172 -31.85 -8.31 2.08
C ALA A 172 -32.58 -9.67 1.83
N GLU A 173 -32.31 -10.32 0.70
CA GLU A 173 -32.87 -11.64 0.38
C GLU A 173 -32.30 -12.74 1.28
N ILE A 174 -30.98 -12.74 1.52
CA ILE A 174 -30.31 -13.75 2.35
C ILE A 174 -30.51 -13.48 3.84
N ASN A 175 -30.57 -12.21 4.24
CA ASN A 175 -30.74 -11.75 5.64
C ASN A 175 -29.77 -12.45 6.63
N PRO A 176 -28.46 -12.32 6.47
CA PRO A 176 -27.48 -13.07 7.26
C PRO A 176 -27.48 -12.60 8.72
N GLU A 177 -27.45 -13.55 9.65
CA GLU A 177 -27.23 -13.24 11.07
C GLU A 177 -25.73 -12.97 11.30
N LYS A 178 -25.38 -11.74 11.64
CA LYS A 178 -23.99 -11.35 11.89
C LYS A 178 -23.52 -11.78 13.27
N MET A 179 -22.26 -12.21 13.33
CA MET A 179 -21.57 -12.54 14.58
C MET A 179 -21.47 -11.30 15.46
N GLU A 180 -21.87 -11.41 16.71
CA GLU A 180 -21.71 -10.33 17.70
C GLU A 180 -20.25 -10.22 18.13
N VAL A 181 -19.72 -9.01 18.09
CA VAL A 181 -18.37 -8.68 18.52
C VAL A 181 -18.44 -7.92 19.83
N VAL A 182 -18.05 -8.61 20.89
CA VAL A 182 -17.99 -7.99 22.22
C VAL A 182 -16.59 -7.41 22.42
N ALA A 183 -16.51 -6.08 22.58
CA ALA A 183 -15.25 -5.45 22.96
C ALA A 183 -14.91 -5.84 24.41
N PRO A 184 -13.65 -6.17 24.72
CA PRO A 184 -13.27 -6.43 26.11
C PRO A 184 -13.55 -5.19 26.97
N GLU A 185 -14.19 -5.40 28.10
CA GLU A 185 -14.41 -4.31 29.08
C GLU A 185 -13.05 -3.91 29.68
N LEU A 186 -12.83 -2.61 29.73
CA LEU A 186 -11.64 -2.07 30.38
C LEU A 186 -11.84 -2.12 31.91
N PRO A 187 -10.85 -2.55 32.68
CA PRO A 187 -10.91 -2.46 34.14
C PRO A 187 -11.23 -1.02 34.57
N GLU A 188 -12.15 -0.89 35.54
CA GLU A 188 -12.62 0.42 36.01
C GLU A 188 -11.43 1.24 36.57
N GLY A 189 -11.30 2.48 36.12
CA GLY A 189 -10.25 3.40 36.56
C GLY A 189 -8.87 3.16 35.94
N LEU A 190 -8.64 2.06 35.20
CA LEU A 190 -7.31 1.78 34.60
C LEU A 190 -6.91 2.87 33.60
N ALA A 191 -7.82 3.29 32.72
CA ALA A 191 -7.55 4.35 31.75
C ALA A 191 -7.10 5.65 32.41
N GLN A 192 -7.75 6.02 33.53
CA GLN A 192 -7.40 7.22 34.29
C GLN A 192 -6.01 7.08 34.95
N LYS A 193 -5.71 5.91 35.56
CA LYS A 193 -4.37 5.65 36.15
C LYS A 193 -3.25 5.78 35.10
N VAL A 194 -3.47 5.24 33.90
CA VAL A 194 -2.53 5.35 32.77
C VAL A 194 -2.33 6.81 32.35
N GLU A 195 -3.43 7.56 32.24
CA GLU A 195 -3.39 8.97 31.84
C GLU A 195 -2.68 9.81 32.90
N ASP A 196 -3.04 9.69 34.16
CA ASP A 196 -2.46 10.45 35.27
C ASP A 196 -0.96 10.23 35.43
N PHE A 197 -0.49 8.99 35.20
CA PHE A 197 0.95 8.67 35.26
C PHE A 197 1.73 9.16 34.04
N SER A 198 1.14 9.07 32.86
CA SER A 198 1.89 9.15 31.60
C SER A 198 1.77 10.49 30.88
N LEU A 199 0.66 11.24 31.04
CA LEU A 199 0.29 12.36 30.16
C LEU A 199 1.37 13.44 30.05
N GLU A 200 1.82 14.00 31.17
CA GLU A 200 2.80 15.09 31.18
C GLU A 200 4.16 14.62 30.64
N ARG A 201 4.60 13.45 31.09
CA ARG A 201 5.87 12.84 30.63
C ARG A 201 5.83 12.50 29.13
N MET A 202 4.67 12.04 28.65
CA MET A 202 4.45 11.75 27.25
C MET A 202 4.53 13.02 26.40
N ARG A 203 3.94 14.13 26.85
CA ARG A 203 4.01 15.43 26.17
C ARG A 203 5.45 15.95 26.03
N GLU A 204 6.30 15.68 27.02
CA GLU A 204 7.74 15.98 26.95
C GLU A 204 8.46 15.05 25.97
N ALA A 205 8.10 13.76 25.96
CA ALA A 205 8.76 12.76 25.11
C ALA A 205 8.39 12.89 23.64
N ILE A 206 7.13 13.16 23.27
CA ILE A 206 6.68 13.21 21.88
C ILE A 206 7.32 14.36 21.07
N VAL A 207 7.86 15.38 21.72
CA VAL A 207 8.52 16.51 21.03
C VAL A 207 10.02 16.29 20.80
N ILE A 208 10.58 15.17 21.23
CA ILE A 208 11.98 14.81 20.94
C ILE A 208 12.13 14.59 19.43
N PRO A 209 12.98 15.38 18.73
CA PRO A 209 13.03 15.34 17.26
C PRO A 209 13.57 14.03 16.71
N GLU A 210 14.59 13.46 17.39
CA GLU A 210 15.23 12.22 16.95
C GLU A 210 14.32 11.02 17.26
N LYS A 211 14.08 10.16 16.23
CA LYS A 211 13.12 9.06 16.31
C LYS A 211 13.47 8.01 17.36
N GLN A 212 14.75 7.60 17.42
CA GLN A 212 15.18 6.53 18.33
C GLN A 212 15.16 7.00 19.77
N GLU A 213 15.62 8.24 20.05
CA GLU A 213 15.57 8.84 21.38
C GLU A 213 14.12 9.01 21.86
N ARG A 214 13.24 9.48 20.98
CA ARG A 214 11.80 9.59 21.27
C ARG A 214 11.19 8.23 21.61
N HIS A 215 11.45 7.19 20.80
CA HIS A 215 10.95 5.84 21.06
C HIS A 215 11.51 5.26 22.36
N ALA A 216 12.78 5.51 22.67
CA ALA A 216 13.39 5.08 23.92
C ALA A 216 12.74 5.78 25.13
N ALA A 217 12.50 7.10 25.04
CA ALA A 217 11.83 7.86 26.10
C ALA A 217 10.40 7.37 26.34
N LEU A 218 9.60 7.19 25.28
CA LEU A 218 8.25 6.65 25.38
C LEU A 218 8.24 5.22 25.91
N GLY A 219 9.22 4.40 25.48
CA GLY A 219 9.40 3.04 25.99
C GLY A 219 9.68 3.02 27.49
N ALA A 220 10.58 3.87 27.98
CA ALA A 220 10.89 3.97 29.40
C ALA A 220 9.65 4.38 30.24
N ILE A 221 8.89 5.38 29.77
CA ILE A 221 7.65 5.80 30.45
C ILE A 221 6.65 4.65 30.54
N ARG A 222 6.48 3.90 29.46
CA ARG A 222 5.57 2.75 29.40
C ARG A 222 6.01 1.63 30.34
N ASP A 223 7.31 1.32 30.38
CA ASP A 223 7.84 0.23 31.20
C ASP A 223 7.75 0.59 32.69
N GLU A 224 8.06 1.84 33.08
CA GLU A 224 7.86 2.36 34.44
C GLU A 224 6.36 2.39 34.84
N LEU A 225 5.46 2.74 33.91
CA LEU A 225 4.02 2.66 34.15
C LEU A 225 3.60 1.22 34.51
N ILE A 226 4.05 0.23 33.74
CA ILE A 226 3.72 -1.18 33.98
C ILE A 226 4.23 -1.61 35.35
N GLU A 227 5.45 -1.24 35.72
CA GLU A 227 6.03 -1.52 37.06
C GLU A 227 5.22 -0.83 38.18
N SER A 228 4.78 0.41 37.97
CA SER A 228 4.03 1.19 38.95
C SER A 228 2.62 0.64 39.25
N LEU A 229 1.99 -0.02 38.24
CA LEU A 229 0.69 -0.63 38.37
C LEU A 229 0.71 -1.92 39.21
N GLY A 230 1.91 -2.58 39.34
CA GLY A 230 2.15 -3.74 40.19
C GLY A 230 1.36 -4.99 39.80
N GLU A 231 1.25 -5.93 40.75
CA GLU A 231 0.61 -7.24 40.55
C GLU A 231 -0.90 -7.14 40.26
N GLU A 232 -1.54 -6.04 40.66
CA GLU A 232 -3.00 -5.82 40.43
C GLU A 232 -3.38 -5.86 38.92
N TYR A 233 -2.45 -5.47 38.04
CA TYR A 233 -2.69 -5.40 36.57
C TYR A 233 -1.68 -6.22 35.76
N GLU A 234 -1.05 -7.24 36.36
CA GLU A 234 -0.07 -8.08 35.68
C GLU A 234 -0.67 -8.77 34.43
N ASP A 235 -1.90 -9.30 34.55
CA ASP A 235 -2.62 -9.94 33.45
C ASP A 235 -3.14 -8.93 32.40
N GLU A 236 -3.16 -7.64 32.74
CA GLU A 236 -3.69 -6.56 31.90
C GLU A 236 -2.60 -5.79 31.13
N THR A 237 -1.38 -6.27 31.11
CA THR A 237 -0.24 -5.59 30.47
C THR A 237 -0.53 -5.20 29.01
N LYS A 238 -1.27 -6.02 28.25
CA LYS A 238 -1.66 -5.70 26.88
C LYS A 238 -2.64 -4.55 26.84
N THR A 239 -3.63 -4.54 27.70
CA THR A 239 -4.63 -3.47 27.85
C THR A 239 -3.95 -2.15 28.20
N VAL A 240 -3.01 -2.17 29.16
CA VAL A 240 -2.22 -1.00 29.56
C VAL A 240 -1.43 -0.43 28.37
N LYS A 241 -0.72 -1.29 27.60
CA LYS A 241 -0.01 -0.87 26.38
C LYS A 241 -0.96 -0.28 25.33
N GLY A 242 -2.14 -0.85 25.16
CA GLY A 242 -3.16 -0.35 24.25
C GLY A 242 -3.68 1.05 24.64
N ILE A 243 -3.97 1.27 25.94
CA ILE A 243 -4.40 2.58 26.46
C ILE A 243 -3.27 3.60 26.28
N PHE A 244 -2.02 3.25 26.64
CA PHE A 244 -0.85 4.11 26.49
C PHE A 244 -0.66 4.53 25.01
N SER A 245 -0.75 3.59 24.08
CA SER A 245 -0.63 3.89 22.64
C SER A 245 -1.77 4.76 22.11
N ASN A 246 -3.00 4.59 22.61
CA ASN A 246 -4.12 5.45 22.25
C ASN A 246 -3.94 6.87 22.82
N LEU A 247 -3.39 7.00 24.03
CA LEU A 247 -3.03 8.27 24.63
C LEU A 247 -1.97 9.00 23.81
N GLU A 248 -0.88 8.30 23.44
CA GLU A 248 0.17 8.82 22.55
C GLU A 248 -0.42 9.32 21.24
N LYS A 249 -1.25 8.52 20.58
CA LYS A 249 -1.92 8.90 19.34
C LYS A 249 -2.78 10.16 19.50
N ARG A 250 -3.50 10.28 20.63
CA ARG A 250 -4.33 11.46 20.94
C ARG A 250 -3.48 12.71 21.09
N GLU A 251 -2.41 12.65 21.88
CA GLU A 251 -1.54 13.80 22.15
C GLU A 251 -0.76 14.23 20.89
N VAL A 252 -0.27 13.27 20.08
CA VAL A 252 0.37 13.57 18.80
C VAL A 252 -0.60 14.25 17.84
N ARG A 253 -1.85 13.75 17.73
CA ARG A 253 -2.86 14.36 16.88
C ARG A 253 -3.24 15.77 17.35
N ASP A 254 -3.37 15.97 18.65
CA ASP A 254 -3.65 17.28 19.24
C ASP A 254 -2.54 18.29 18.92
N MET A 255 -1.29 17.86 19.06
CA MET A 255 -0.12 18.67 18.71
C MET A 255 -0.13 19.10 17.24
N ILE A 256 -0.41 18.15 16.32
CA ILE A 256 -0.42 18.44 14.89
C ILE A 256 -1.59 19.37 14.52
N ILE A 257 -2.80 19.08 15.00
CA ILE A 257 -4.01 19.80 14.61
C ILE A 257 -4.10 21.18 15.26
N ASN A 258 -3.79 21.29 16.55
CA ASN A 258 -4.01 22.50 17.33
C ASN A 258 -2.76 23.39 17.47
N LYS A 259 -1.56 22.80 17.40
CA LYS A 259 -0.30 23.56 17.50
C LYS A 259 0.42 23.72 16.16
N ASN A 260 -0.05 23.06 15.09
CA ASN A 260 0.56 23.06 13.76
C ASN A 260 2.05 22.65 13.76
N VAL A 261 2.43 21.73 14.65
CA VAL A 261 3.80 21.22 14.77
C VAL A 261 3.80 19.71 14.64
N ARG A 262 4.70 19.18 13.80
CA ARG A 262 4.93 17.74 13.60
C ARG A 262 5.94 17.21 14.63
N LEU A 263 6.00 15.87 14.79
CA LEU A 263 6.82 15.17 15.80
C LEU A 263 8.29 15.58 15.86
N ASP A 264 8.86 15.99 14.73
CA ASP A 264 10.26 16.42 14.62
C ASP A 264 10.43 17.95 14.66
N GLY A 265 9.42 18.67 15.12
CA GLY A 265 9.43 20.12 15.28
C GLY A 265 9.17 20.91 14.01
N ARG A 266 8.95 20.24 12.86
CA ARG A 266 8.61 20.91 11.60
C ARG A 266 7.20 21.49 11.63
N GLY A 267 7.00 22.58 10.90
CA GLY A 267 5.67 23.07 10.54
C GLY A 267 4.97 22.19 9.49
N MET A 268 3.76 22.56 9.10
CA MET A 268 2.94 21.73 8.22
C MET A 268 3.52 21.65 6.80
N ASP A 269 4.11 22.71 6.28
CA ASP A 269 4.65 22.80 4.93
C ASP A 269 6.15 22.47 4.84
N ASP A 270 6.80 22.21 5.96
CA ASP A 270 8.24 21.95 5.98
C ASP A 270 8.59 20.56 5.43
N ILE A 271 9.57 20.51 4.54
CA ILE A 271 10.17 19.28 4.04
C ILE A 271 11.45 18.99 4.85
N ARG A 272 11.70 17.73 5.20
CA ARG A 272 12.98 17.31 5.81
C ARG A 272 14.12 17.64 4.86
N GLN A 273 15.30 17.89 5.42
CA GLN A 273 16.50 18.13 4.63
C GLN A 273 16.72 17.03 3.59
N ILE A 274 16.90 17.44 2.34
CA ILE A 274 17.16 16.53 1.22
C ILE A 274 18.66 16.63 0.87
N ASN A 275 19.27 15.47 0.67
CA ASN A 275 20.59 15.31 0.08
C ASN A 275 20.54 14.29 -1.06
N CYS A 276 21.22 14.59 -2.17
CA CYS A 276 21.28 13.75 -3.34
C CYS A 276 22.73 13.60 -3.79
N GLU A 277 23.16 12.37 -4.02
CA GLU A 277 24.48 12.02 -4.54
C GLU A 277 24.32 11.12 -5.76
N THR A 278 24.90 11.48 -6.89
CA THR A 278 24.91 10.68 -8.13
C THR A 278 26.29 10.08 -8.36
N ALA A 279 26.40 9.15 -9.30
CA ALA A 279 27.63 8.42 -9.61
C ALA A 279 28.25 7.73 -8.36
N PHE A 280 27.40 7.29 -7.43
CA PHE A 280 27.84 6.75 -6.15
C PHE A 280 28.57 5.41 -6.28
N LEU A 281 28.09 4.55 -7.17
CA LEU A 281 28.71 3.23 -7.45
C LEU A 281 29.52 3.30 -8.74
N PRO A 282 30.87 3.15 -8.68
CA PRO A 282 31.74 3.44 -9.82
C PRO A 282 31.62 2.44 -10.97
N ARG A 283 30.91 1.33 -10.83
CA ARG A 283 30.75 0.29 -11.87
C ARG A 283 29.30 0.03 -12.27
N ALA A 284 28.33 0.73 -11.69
CA ALA A 284 26.96 0.72 -12.16
C ALA A 284 26.81 1.62 -13.40
N HIS A 285 25.83 1.36 -14.26
CA HIS A 285 25.55 2.26 -15.39
C HIS A 285 25.05 3.62 -14.89
N GLY A 286 24.18 3.63 -13.88
CA GLY A 286 23.80 4.80 -13.13
C GLY A 286 23.50 4.44 -11.68
N SER A 287 23.81 5.35 -10.76
CA SER A 287 23.54 5.15 -9.33
C SER A 287 23.36 6.46 -8.59
N ALA A 288 22.43 6.48 -7.66
CA ALA A 288 22.18 7.65 -6.83
C ALA A 288 21.77 7.27 -5.41
N ILE A 289 22.23 8.04 -4.45
CA ILE A 289 21.67 8.04 -3.08
C ILE A 289 20.75 9.26 -2.95
N PHE A 290 19.53 8.99 -2.54
CA PHE A 290 18.57 10.00 -2.12
C PHE A 290 18.33 9.87 -0.61
N THR A 291 18.57 10.96 0.11
CA THR A 291 18.35 11.04 1.55
C THR A 291 17.37 12.15 1.87
N ARG A 292 16.32 11.85 2.65
CA ARG A 292 15.36 12.79 3.19
C ARG A 292 15.25 12.61 4.71
N GLY A 293 16.03 13.39 5.45
CA GLY A 293 16.22 13.18 6.88
C GLY A 293 16.72 11.78 7.19
N GLN A 294 15.95 10.98 7.90
CA GLN A 294 16.25 9.59 8.26
C GLN A 294 15.62 8.56 7.29
N THR A 295 15.40 8.92 6.04
CA THR A 295 14.98 7.98 4.99
C THR A 295 15.99 8.04 3.86
N GLN A 296 16.63 6.91 3.56
CA GLN A 296 17.68 6.82 2.57
C GLN A 296 17.41 5.68 1.60
N SER A 297 17.52 5.96 0.30
CA SER A 297 17.38 5.00 -0.80
C SER A 297 18.58 5.07 -1.73
N LEU A 298 19.19 3.92 -1.98
CA LEU A 298 20.18 3.74 -3.04
C LEU A 298 19.46 3.23 -4.29
N GLY A 299 19.32 4.06 -5.31
CA GLY A 299 18.83 3.69 -6.63
C GLY A 299 19.97 3.29 -7.55
N THR A 300 19.84 2.17 -8.24
CA THR A 300 20.80 1.73 -9.26
C THR A 300 20.08 1.42 -10.56
N THR A 301 20.59 1.96 -11.67
CA THR A 301 20.06 1.69 -13.01
C THR A 301 21.04 0.80 -13.77
N THR A 302 20.51 -0.25 -14.37
CA THR A 302 21.23 -1.16 -15.27
C THR A 302 20.54 -1.16 -16.62
N LEU A 303 21.34 -0.99 -17.67
CA LEU A 303 20.87 -1.07 -19.05
C LEU A 303 21.24 -2.44 -19.62
N GLY A 304 20.25 -3.13 -20.17
CA GLY A 304 20.38 -4.44 -20.79
C GLY A 304 19.99 -4.40 -22.26
N THR A 305 19.96 -5.57 -22.85
CA THR A 305 19.51 -5.79 -24.23
C THR A 305 18.10 -6.39 -24.24
N LYS A 306 17.50 -6.53 -25.39
CA LYS A 306 16.17 -7.15 -25.56
C LYS A 306 16.07 -8.58 -24.98
N VAL A 307 17.20 -9.29 -24.84
CA VAL A 307 17.23 -10.64 -24.23
C VAL A 307 17.00 -10.57 -22.71
N ASP A 308 17.25 -9.41 -22.09
CA ASP A 308 17.13 -9.18 -20.66
C ASP A 308 15.72 -8.72 -20.25
N GLU A 309 14.77 -8.60 -21.19
CA GLU A 309 13.37 -8.28 -20.92
C GLU A 309 12.74 -9.31 -20.00
N GLN A 310 11.92 -8.84 -19.06
CA GLN A 310 11.15 -9.72 -18.21
C GLN A 310 9.98 -10.32 -18.99
N ILE A 311 9.88 -11.65 -18.99
CA ILE A 311 8.75 -12.37 -19.57
C ILE A 311 7.67 -12.51 -18.51
N ILE A 312 6.46 -12.04 -18.81
CA ILE A 312 5.26 -12.16 -17.97
C ILE A 312 4.30 -13.11 -18.66
N ASP A 313 4.05 -14.26 -18.04
CA ASP A 313 3.02 -15.21 -18.49
C ASP A 313 1.74 -14.97 -17.70
N ALA A 314 0.88 -14.09 -18.23
CA ALA A 314 -0.42 -13.75 -17.66
C ALA A 314 -1.57 -14.53 -18.29
N LEU A 315 -2.78 -14.41 -17.74
CA LEU A 315 -3.98 -15.04 -18.35
C LEU A 315 -4.24 -14.52 -19.76
N GLU A 316 -4.05 -13.25 -19.97
CA GLU A 316 -4.26 -12.52 -21.23
C GLU A 316 -3.29 -12.99 -22.32
N GLY A 317 -2.06 -13.29 -21.95
CA GLY A 317 -1.01 -13.72 -22.87
C GLY A 317 0.38 -13.65 -22.27
N GLU A 318 1.38 -13.96 -23.09
CA GLU A 318 2.77 -13.68 -22.80
C GLU A 318 3.06 -12.22 -23.19
N ALA A 319 3.54 -11.45 -22.24
CA ALA A 319 3.99 -10.08 -22.44
C ALA A 319 5.48 -9.96 -22.12
N ARG A 320 6.14 -9.00 -22.73
CA ARG A 320 7.53 -8.64 -22.46
C ARG A 320 7.60 -7.24 -21.88
N LYS A 321 8.42 -7.08 -20.87
CA LYS A 321 8.57 -5.85 -20.14
C LYS A 321 10.02 -5.38 -20.25
N SER A 322 10.23 -4.30 -21.00
CA SER A 322 11.53 -3.68 -21.24
C SER A 322 11.98 -2.76 -20.10
N TYR A 323 11.05 -2.36 -19.22
CA TYR A 323 11.35 -1.56 -18.04
C TYR A 323 10.85 -2.26 -16.78
N MET A 324 11.67 -2.29 -15.73
CA MET A 324 11.31 -2.88 -14.44
C MET A 324 11.96 -2.15 -13.27
N LEU A 325 11.24 -2.04 -12.15
CA LEU A 325 11.78 -1.51 -10.90
C LEU A 325 11.57 -2.52 -9.76
N HIS A 326 12.67 -2.86 -9.08
CA HIS A 326 12.66 -3.73 -7.92
C HIS A 326 13.00 -2.94 -6.65
N TYR A 327 12.12 -3.03 -5.67
CA TYR A 327 12.23 -2.37 -4.38
C TYR A 327 12.56 -3.39 -3.30
N ASN A 328 13.61 -3.13 -2.54
CA ASN A 328 14.07 -3.97 -1.44
C ASN A 328 14.02 -3.21 -0.11
N PHE A 329 13.38 -3.83 0.89
CA PHE A 329 13.19 -3.28 2.22
C PHE A 329 13.72 -4.25 3.28
N PRO A 330 15.03 -4.33 3.49
CA PRO A 330 15.64 -5.23 4.47
C PRO A 330 15.33 -4.78 5.90
N GLY A 331 15.35 -5.72 6.85
CA GLY A 331 15.04 -5.46 8.25
C GLY A 331 15.93 -4.38 8.88
N PHE A 332 17.20 -4.30 8.48
CA PHE A 332 18.12 -3.30 9.03
C PHE A 332 17.71 -1.86 8.74
N SER A 333 16.93 -1.60 7.68
CA SER A 333 16.42 -0.26 7.34
C SER A 333 15.52 0.35 8.43
N VAL A 334 15.01 -0.48 9.32
CA VAL A 334 14.23 -0.09 10.50
C VAL A 334 14.83 -0.59 11.83
N GLY A 335 16.12 -1.01 11.81
CA GLY A 335 16.83 -1.48 12.99
C GLY A 335 16.47 -2.91 13.43
N GLU A 336 15.89 -3.72 12.54
CA GLU A 336 15.50 -5.09 12.85
C GLU A 336 16.45 -6.13 12.25
N ALA A 337 16.81 -7.14 13.02
CA ALA A 337 17.53 -8.31 12.54
C ALA A 337 16.52 -9.37 12.04
N LYS A 338 16.36 -9.47 10.73
CA LYS A 338 15.48 -10.44 10.08
C LYS A 338 16.23 -11.28 9.06
N PRO A 339 15.92 -12.58 8.92
CA PRO A 339 16.48 -13.39 7.86
C PRO A 339 16.00 -12.88 6.49
N PHE A 340 16.88 -12.94 5.50
CA PHE A 340 16.50 -12.67 4.11
C PHE A 340 15.60 -13.82 3.61
N ARG A 341 14.33 -13.52 3.44
CA ARG A 341 13.34 -14.40 2.81
C ARG A 341 12.96 -13.79 1.47
N GLY A 342 12.28 -14.55 0.59
CA GLY A 342 11.87 -14.00 -0.71
C GLY A 342 11.07 -12.68 -0.59
N THR A 343 10.89 -11.99 -1.71
CA THR A 343 10.20 -10.68 -1.81
C THR A 343 8.83 -10.71 -1.13
N SER A 344 8.60 -9.76 -0.26
CA SER A 344 7.32 -9.62 0.46
C SER A 344 6.26 -8.93 -0.41
N ARG A 345 4.98 -9.11 -0.07
CA ARG A 345 3.86 -8.39 -0.71
C ARG A 345 4.00 -6.87 -0.60
N ARG A 346 4.62 -6.38 0.49
CA ARG A 346 4.90 -4.96 0.68
C ARG A 346 5.93 -4.47 -0.32
N GLU A 347 7.01 -5.21 -0.52
CA GLU A 347 8.07 -4.84 -1.47
C GLU A 347 7.54 -4.80 -2.89
N ILE A 348 6.69 -5.76 -3.28
CA ILE A 348 6.03 -5.77 -4.59
C ILE A 348 5.16 -4.52 -4.77
N GLY A 349 4.27 -4.21 -3.83
CA GLY A 349 3.38 -3.06 -3.95
C GLY A 349 4.09 -1.71 -3.90
N HIS A 350 5.19 -1.58 -3.13
CA HIS A 350 6.00 -0.36 -3.09
C HIS A 350 6.85 -0.19 -4.35
N GLY A 351 7.36 -1.31 -4.88
CA GLY A 351 8.09 -1.31 -6.15
C GLY A 351 7.21 -0.87 -7.31
N ASP A 352 5.99 -1.41 -7.38
CA ASP A 352 5.02 -1.08 -8.41
C ASP A 352 4.64 0.42 -8.42
N LEU A 353 4.43 1.02 -7.24
CA LEU A 353 4.20 2.47 -7.13
C LEU A 353 5.33 3.30 -7.73
N ALA A 354 6.58 2.94 -7.43
CA ALA A 354 7.74 3.65 -7.95
C ALA A 354 7.96 3.38 -9.45
N GLU A 355 7.66 2.16 -9.89
CA GLU A 355 7.77 1.76 -11.29
C GLU A 355 6.80 2.54 -12.18
N ARG A 356 5.52 2.60 -11.80
CA ARG A 356 4.49 3.36 -12.52
C ARG A 356 4.82 4.84 -12.60
N ALA A 357 5.28 5.44 -11.50
CA ALA A 357 5.66 6.86 -11.46
C ALA A 357 6.80 7.21 -12.42
N LEU A 358 7.75 6.31 -12.64
CA LEU A 358 8.90 6.54 -13.53
C LEU A 358 8.64 6.12 -14.98
N LYS A 359 7.69 5.23 -15.24
CA LYS A 359 7.32 4.74 -16.57
C LYS A 359 6.98 5.88 -17.53
N THR A 360 6.24 6.87 -17.07
CA THR A 360 5.75 7.99 -17.88
C THR A 360 6.84 8.89 -18.45
N ILE A 361 8.01 8.92 -17.81
CA ILE A 361 9.15 9.77 -18.22
C ILE A 361 10.18 9.05 -19.07
N LEU A 362 10.04 7.75 -19.29
CA LEU A 362 10.99 6.98 -20.09
C LEU A 362 10.90 7.33 -21.57
N PRO A 363 12.01 7.23 -22.30
CA PRO A 363 12.00 7.37 -23.75
C PRO A 363 11.31 6.18 -24.42
N ASP A 364 10.83 6.38 -25.62
CA ASP A 364 10.28 5.31 -26.46
C ASP A 364 11.38 4.28 -26.84
N GLU A 365 10.99 3.02 -27.03
CA GLU A 365 11.91 1.93 -27.37
C GLU A 365 12.68 2.19 -28.68
N ASP A 366 12.07 2.84 -29.66
CA ASP A 366 12.72 3.17 -30.92
C ASP A 366 13.85 4.19 -30.76
N SER A 367 13.71 5.11 -29.81
CA SER A 367 14.72 6.15 -29.53
C SER A 367 15.80 5.68 -28.55
N PHE A 368 15.47 4.73 -27.66
CA PHE A 368 16.36 4.19 -26.64
C PHE A 368 16.16 2.67 -26.46
N PRO A 369 16.73 1.83 -27.36
CA PRO A 369 16.44 0.39 -27.45
C PRO A 369 17.18 -0.44 -26.39
N TYR A 370 17.07 -0.06 -25.12
CA TYR A 370 17.64 -0.78 -23.98
C TYR A 370 16.57 -1.25 -23.02
N THR A 371 16.74 -2.46 -22.51
CA THR A 371 16.02 -2.90 -21.31
C THR A 371 16.56 -2.14 -20.11
N ILE A 372 15.67 -1.51 -19.34
CA ILE A 372 16.02 -0.69 -18.19
C ILE A 372 15.58 -1.43 -16.91
N ARG A 373 16.55 -1.68 -16.02
CA ARG A 373 16.26 -2.21 -14.69
C ARG A 373 16.73 -1.26 -13.61
N ILE A 374 15.79 -0.81 -12.77
CA ILE A 374 16.10 -0.06 -11.56
C ILE A 374 16.00 -0.98 -10.36
N VAL A 375 16.96 -0.89 -9.45
CA VAL A 375 16.87 -1.50 -8.12
C VAL A 375 16.99 -0.41 -7.07
N SER A 376 16.01 -0.35 -6.18
CA SER A 376 15.99 0.56 -5.04
C SER A 376 16.23 -0.21 -3.75
N GLU A 377 17.38 0.01 -3.14
CA GLU A 377 17.73 -0.53 -1.82
C GLU A 377 17.44 0.51 -0.73
N ILE A 378 16.54 0.20 0.19
CA ILE A 378 16.24 1.08 1.30
C ILE A 378 17.25 0.83 2.42
N LEU A 379 18.08 1.83 2.67
CA LEU A 379 19.16 1.77 3.66
C LEU A 379 18.69 2.20 5.04
N GLU A 380 17.79 3.19 5.10
CA GLU A 380 17.15 3.67 6.34
C GLU A 380 15.74 4.15 6.04
N SER A 381 14.80 3.97 6.98
CA SER A 381 13.40 4.39 6.80
C SER A 381 12.79 5.05 8.03
N ASN A 382 12.38 6.31 7.84
CA ASN A 382 11.50 7.04 8.72
C ASN A 382 10.29 7.61 7.94
N GLY A 383 9.56 6.71 7.30
CA GLY A 383 8.36 6.99 6.49
C GLY A 383 8.64 7.23 5.01
N SER A 384 7.67 6.84 4.19
CA SER A 384 7.62 7.04 2.74
C SER A 384 8.89 6.64 1.97
N SER A 385 9.36 5.41 2.18
CA SER A 385 10.51 4.86 1.46
C SER A 385 10.23 4.57 -0.02
N SER A 386 8.97 4.26 -0.39
CA SER A 386 8.57 4.11 -1.80
C SER A 386 8.73 5.42 -2.58
N MET A 387 8.39 6.55 -1.97
CA MET A 387 8.59 7.86 -2.60
C MET A 387 10.07 8.28 -2.65
N ALA A 388 10.88 7.85 -1.69
CA ALA A 388 12.33 7.95 -1.79
C ALA A 388 12.88 7.13 -2.97
N SER A 389 12.28 5.97 -3.27
CA SER A 389 12.64 5.15 -4.44
C SER A 389 12.32 5.82 -5.77
N VAL A 390 11.22 6.57 -5.86
CA VAL A 390 10.92 7.40 -7.04
C VAL A 390 12.03 8.42 -7.25
N CYS A 391 12.45 9.12 -6.19
CA CYS A 391 13.50 10.13 -6.28
C CYS A 391 14.87 9.52 -6.64
N SER A 392 15.30 8.44 -5.97
CA SER A 392 16.58 7.78 -6.27
C SER A 392 16.58 7.12 -7.66
N GLY A 393 15.42 6.57 -8.07
CA GLY A 393 15.23 6.00 -9.41
C GLY A 393 15.35 7.06 -10.50
N SER A 394 14.66 8.21 -10.35
CA SER A 394 14.78 9.34 -11.28
C SER A 394 16.24 9.83 -11.42
N LEU A 395 16.94 9.98 -10.29
CA LEU A 395 18.34 10.38 -10.27
C LEU A 395 19.25 9.34 -10.95
N SER A 396 19.05 8.05 -10.65
CA SER A 396 19.88 6.97 -11.23
C SER A 396 19.64 6.78 -12.72
N LEU A 397 18.43 7.03 -13.24
CA LEU A 397 18.15 7.06 -14.68
C LEU A 397 18.94 8.16 -15.39
N MET A 398 18.91 9.37 -14.84
CA MET A 398 19.68 10.49 -15.39
C MET A 398 21.19 10.25 -15.32
N ASP A 399 21.69 9.69 -14.22
CA ASP A 399 23.11 9.30 -14.07
C ASP A 399 23.53 8.22 -15.07
N ALA A 400 22.64 7.30 -15.44
CA ALA A 400 22.85 6.31 -16.47
C ALA A 400 22.80 6.88 -17.91
N GLY A 401 22.49 8.15 -18.09
CA GLY A 401 22.35 8.78 -19.39
C GLY A 401 21.06 8.42 -20.14
N VAL A 402 20.04 7.90 -19.45
CA VAL A 402 18.73 7.65 -20.06
C VAL A 402 18.08 9.01 -20.40
N PRO A 403 17.65 9.24 -21.67
CA PRO A 403 17.07 10.52 -22.08
C PRO A 403 15.62 10.64 -21.60
N THR A 404 15.44 10.82 -20.28
CA THR A 404 14.11 10.99 -19.67
C THR A 404 13.47 12.30 -20.11
N LYS A 405 12.13 12.31 -20.29
CA LYS A 405 11.35 13.50 -20.67
C LYS A 405 11.51 14.65 -19.65
N CYS A 406 11.52 14.30 -18.37
CA CYS A 406 11.71 15.22 -17.25
C CYS A 406 12.23 14.44 -16.02
N HIS A 407 12.44 15.12 -14.90
CA HIS A 407 12.66 14.47 -13.61
C HIS A 407 11.35 14.29 -12.86
N VAL A 408 11.27 13.24 -12.04
CA VAL A 408 10.10 12.95 -11.19
C VAL A 408 10.54 12.88 -9.73
N ALA A 409 9.73 13.44 -8.86
CA ALA A 409 9.90 13.33 -7.41
C ALA A 409 8.67 12.67 -6.77
N GLY A 410 8.91 11.89 -5.73
CA GLY A 410 7.86 11.23 -4.96
C GLY A 410 7.56 11.97 -3.66
N ILE A 411 6.26 12.17 -3.37
CA ILE A 411 5.78 12.73 -2.10
C ILE A 411 4.65 11.86 -1.54
N ALA A 412 4.60 11.71 -0.22
CA ALA A 412 3.48 11.11 0.49
C ALA A 412 2.68 12.21 1.19
N MET A 413 1.39 12.17 1.02
CA MET A 413 0.41 13.05 1.68
C MET A 413 -0.33 12.31 2.79
#